data_619550a6f7bbc925ac56e2588480e287
#
_entry.id   619550a6f7bbc925ac56e2588480e287
#
_cell.length_a   1.000
_cell.length_b   1.000
_cell.length_c   1.000
_cell.angle_alpha   90.00
_cell.angle_beta   90.00
_cell.angle_gamma   90.00
#
_symmetry.space_group_name_H-M   'P 1'
#
loop_
_entity.id
_entity.type
_entity.pdbx_description
1 polymer ?
#
loop_
_entity_poly.entity_id
_entity_poly.type
_entity_poly.pdbx_seq_one_letter_code
_entity_poly.pdbx_strand_id
1 'polypeptide(L)'
;MNRNATSSRLLKDQVILITRAEHHQASLRQAIEARCGSWLSLPLINIARLSDAELQQARDKIQELDRYDIVVFVSQNAARFGAELIANYWPQLPIQQRFIAFGQGTAALLAEMLAAKVEFPVDGSDSEAVLRLPALNAVAGRKILILRGVGGREHLAQTLSRRGAFTDYGELYRREVQQHDGSHVATELRDRGLSAVTVHSGESLAALGELVGAHLHELFTMPLVVPSERVAVQARELGFLRVHNAGGAGDEMMLAALEKIYSSGH
;
A
#
# COMPACT_ATOMS: atom_id res chain seq x y z
N MET A 1 -3.24 -7.36 39.34
CA MET A 1 -2.17 -6.35 39.30
C MET A 1 -1.59 -6.28 37.88
N ASN A 2 -1.90 -5.22 37.23
CA ASN A 2 -1.34 -4.49 36.07
C ASN A 2 -0.51 -5.21 34.98
N ARG A 3 -1.14 -6.07 34.18
CA ARG A 3 -0.62 -6.42 32.84
C ARG A 3 -0.83 -5.28 31.82
N ASN A 4 -1.83 -4.41 32.00
CA ASN A 4 -2.13 -3.29 31.09
C ASN A 4 -1.18 -2.10 31.18
N ALA A 5 -0.51 -1.87 32.31
CA ALA A 5 0.41 -0.73 32.49
C ALA A 5 1.81 -1.00 31.86
N THR A 6 2.21 -2.27 31.75
CA THR A 6 3.49 -2.65 31.15
C THR A 6 3.41 -2.60 29.63
N SER A 7 2.25 -2.94 29.03
CA SER A 7 2.03 -2.89 27.59
C SER A 7 2.03 -1.47 27.03
N SER A 8 1.67 -0.46 27.82
CA SER A 8 1.57 0.94 27.38
C SER A 8 2.92 1.68 27.25
N ARG A 9 4.05 1.04 27.61
CA ARG A 9 5.39 1.68 27.59
C ARG A 9 6.44 0.87 26.85
N LEU A 10 6.04 -0.10 26.02
CA LEU A 10 6.99 -1.02 25.37
C LEU A 10 7.95 -0.35 24.38
N LEU A 11 7.57 0.80 23.83
CA LEU A 11 8.42 1.57 22.92
C LEU A 11 8.97 2.85 23.57
N LYS A 12 8.97 2.93 24.93
CA LYS A 12 9.50 4.09 25.64
C LYS A 12 10.93 4.37 25.21
N ASP A 13 11.21 5.64 24.89
CA ASP A 13 12.50 6.14 24.43
C ASP A 13 13.01 5.52 23.11
N GLN A 14 12.14 4.81 22.37
CA GLN A 14 12.46 4.28 21.05
C GLN A 14 12.00 5.24 19.95
N VAL A 15 12.84 5.43 18.93
CA VAL A 15 12.55 6.24 17.74
C VAL A 15 12.44 5.32 16.54
N ILE A 16 11.28 5.28 15.91
CA ILE A 16 10.97 4.36 14.82
C ILE A 16 10.93 5.11 13.48
N LEU A 17 11.74 4.69 12.51
CA LEU A 17 11.68 5.23 11.15
C LEU A 17 10.55 4.57 10.38
N ILE A 18 9.61 5.37 9.89
CA ILE A 18 8.48 4.94 9.06
C ILE A 18 8.74 5.34 7.61
N THR A 19 8.87 4.36 6.71
CA THR A 19 9.25 4.59 5.31
C THR A 19 8.10 4.55 4.31
N ARG A 20 6.87 4.25 4.77
CA ARG A 20 5.69 4.26 3.89
C ARG A 20 5.21 5.68 3.57
N ALA A 21 4.39 5.81 2.52
CA ALA A 21 3.82 7.10 2.12
C ALA A 21 3.08 7.80 3.29
N GLU A 22 3.20 9.11 3.37
CA GLU A 22 2.79 9.91 4.53
C GLU A 22 1.31 9.76 4.90
N HIS A 23 0.43 9.76 3.89
CA HIS A 23 -1.01 9.59 4.06
C HIS A 23 -1.44 8.21 4.60
N HIS A 24 -0.53 7.26 4.69
CA HIS A 24 -0.76 5.95 5.29
C HIS A 24 -0.10 5.78 6.66
N GLN A 25 0.54 6.80 7.22
CA GLN A 25 1.30 6.67 8.47
C GLN A 25 0.47 6.92 9.73
N ALA A 26 -0.68 7.59 9.63
CA ALA A 26 -1.42 8.12 10.79
C ALA A 26 -1.71 7.06 11.87
N SER A 27 -2.22 5.90 11.48
CA SER A 27 -2.55 4.81 12.42
C SER A 27 -1.30 4.24 13.12
N LEU A 28 -0.22 4.01 12.38
CA LEU A 28 1.03 3.49 12.94
C LEU A 28 1.69 4.53 13.86
N ARG A 29 1.69 5.81 13.50
CA ARG A 29 2.18 6.91 14.34
C ARG A 29 1.46 6.94 15.69
N GLN A 30 0.13 6.97 15.68
CA GLN A 30 -0.69 6.94 16.89
C GLN A 30 -0.41 5.70 17.74
N ALA A 31 -0.25 4.54 17.11
CA ALA A 31 0.02 3.30 17.80
C ALA A 31 1.41 3.28 18.48
N ILE A 32 2.43 3.87 17.87
CA ILE A 32 3.77 4.05 18.46
C ILE A 32 3.70 5.04 19.64
N GLU A 33 3.06 6.19 19.47
CA GLU A 33 2.88 7.20 20.51
C GLU A 33 2.11 6.67 21.73
N ALA A 34 1.06 5.88 21.51
CA ALA A 34 0.32 5.20 22.57
C ALA A 34 1.18 4.24 23.41
N ARG A 35 2.36 3.85 22.91
CA ARG A 35 3.36 3.01 23.58
C ARG A 35 4.58 3.80 24.07
N CYS A 36 4.43 5.12 24.15
CA CYS A 36 5.46 6.08 24.55
C CYS A 36 6.70 6.09 23.63
N GLY A 37 6.60 5.60 22.41
CA GLY A 37 7.62 5.71 21.37
C GLY A 37 7.51 7.03 20.60
N SER A 38 8.57 7.33 19.86
CA SER A 38 8.64 8.43 18.89
C SER A 38 8.83 7.87 17.49
N TRP A 39 8.58 8.70 16.49
CA TRP A 39 8.74 8.30 15.11
C TRP A 39 9.40 9.39 14.26
N LEU A 40 10.03 8.95 13.17
CA LEU A 40 10.51 9.79 12.08
C LEU A 40 9.85 9.34 10.78
N SER A 41 9.55 10.27 9.91
CA SER A 41 8.94 9.99 8.61
C SER A 41 9.97 10.14 7.50
N LEU A 42 10.20 9.07 6.75
CA LEU A 42 11.03 9.07 5.54
C LEU A 42 10.30 8.30 4.44
N PRO A 43 9.28 8.89 3.80
CA PRO A 43 8.58 8.23 2.71
C PRO A 43 9.55 7.92 1.57
N LEU A 44 9.70 6.64 1.23
CA LEU A 44 10.61 6.20 0.15
C LEU A 44 9.91 6.04 -1.18
N ILE A 45 8.59 5.78 -1.14
CA ILE A 45 7.76 5.64 -2.33
C ILE A 45 6.63 6.66 -2.26
N ASN A 46 6.55 7.48 -3.28
CA ASN A 46 5.45 8.41 -3.49
C ASN A 46 4.43 7.83 -4.47
N ILE A 47 3.16 8.19 -4.29
CA ILE A 47 2.09 7.90 -5.21
C ILE A 47 1.77 9.19 -5.96
N ALA A 48 2.32 9.33 -7.15
CA ALA A 48 2.10 10.49 -8.00
C ALA A 48 0.93 10.25 -8.94
N ARG A 49 -0.02 11.19 -8.97
CA ARG A 49 -1.07 11.22 -10.01
C ARG A 49 -0.39 11.40 -11.38
N LEU A 50 -0.89 10.72 -12.39
CA LEU A 50 -0.44 10.95 -13.76
C LEU A 50 -0.78 12.37 -14.23
N SER A 51 0.05 12.93 -15.07
CA SER A 51 -0.22 14.21 -15.73
C SER A 51 -1.48 14.15 -16.60
N ASP A 52 -2.02 15.30 -16.94
CA ASP A 52 -3.25 15.36 -17.76
C ASP A 52 -3.10 14.66 -19.11
N ALA A 53 -1.93 14.73 -19.74
CA ALA A 53 -1.65 14.05 -20.99
C ALA A 53 -1.63 12.53 -20.83
N GLU A 54 -1.04 12.03 -19.75
CA GLU A 54 -0.97 10.59 -19.46
C GLU A 54 -2.31 10.00 -19.03
N LEU A 55 -3.16 10.80 -18.39
CA LEU A 55 -4.51 10.41 -18.00
C LEU A 55 -5.49 10.33 -19.17
N GLN A 56 -5.13 10.79 -20.38
CA GLN A 56 -6.07 10.90 -21.49
C GLN A 56 -6.75 9.55 -21.81
N GLN A 57 -5.99 8.46 -21.89
CA GLN A 57 -6.55 7.14 -22.14
C GLN A 57 -7.53 6.67 -21.04
N ALA A 58 -7.23 6.97 -19.77
CA ALA A 58 -8.12 6.63 -18.67
C ALA A 58 -9.38 7.50 -18.70
N ARG A 59 -9.25 8.78 -19.06
CA ARG A 59 -10.38 9.71 -19.25
C ARG A 59 -11.32 9.24 -20.35
N ASP A 60 -10.80 8.88 -21.52
CA ASP A 60 -11.61 8.41 -22.65
C ASP A 60 -12.45 7.19 -22.24
N LYS A 61 -11.84 6.24 -21.52
CA LYS A 61 -12.54 5.06 -21.02
C LYS A 61 -13.58 5.39 -19.95
N ILE A 62 -13.29 6.34 -19.07
CA ILE A 62 -14.23 6.78 -18.03
C ILE A 62 -15.38 7.59 -18.63
N GLN A 63 -15.15 8.37 -19.69
CA GLN A 63 -16.24 9.04 -20.41
C GLN A 63 -17.20 8.04 -21.05
N GLU A 64 -16.72 6.86 -21.42
CA GLU A 64 -17.51 5.74 -21.96
C GLU A 64 -17.83 4.69 -20.89
N LEU A 65 -17.95 5.08 -19.61
CA LEU A 65 -18.15 4.16 -18.49
C LEU A 65 -19.38 3.27 -18.66
N ASP A 66 -20.43 3.77 -19.29
CA ASP A 66 -21.66 3.06 -19.61
C ASP A 66 -21.49 1.86 -20.56
N ARG A 67 -20.36 1.79 -21.25
CA ARG A 67 -19.99 0.65 -22.12
C ARG A 67 -19.34 -0.50 -21.38
N TYR A 68 -18.98 -0.32 -20.10
CA TYR A 68 -18.37 -1.35 -19.28
C TYR A 68 -19.42 -2.00 -18.37
N ASP A 69 -19.42 -3.31 -18.29
CA ASP A 69 -20.28 -4.07 -17.39
C ASP A 69 -19.74 -4.04 -15.97
N ILE A 70 -18.40 -4.05 -15.81
CA ILE A 70 -17.71 -4.15 -14.53
C ILE A 70 -16.55 -3.15 -14.51
N VAL A 71 -16.39 -2.47 -13.38
CA VAL A 71 -15.24 -1.60 -13.09
C VAL A 71 -14.52 -2.13 -11.85
N VAL A 72 -13.24 -2.47 -11.99
CA VAL A 72 -12.42 -3.04 -10.93
C VAL A 72 -11.40 -2.02 -10.45
N PHE A 73 -11.34 -1.80 -9.13
CA PHE A 73 -10.37 -0.91 -8.48
C PHE A 73 -9.37 -1.74 -7.68
N VAL A 74 -8.11 -1.74 -8.10
CA VAL A 74 -7.08 -2.64 -7.56
C VAL A 74 -6.45 -2.15 -6.25
N SER A 75 -6.74 -0.93 -5.80
CA SER A 75 -6.18 -0.35 -4.59
C SER A 75 -6.95 0.88 -4.12
N GLN A 76 -6.70 1.35 -2.89
CA GLN A 76 -7.27 2.60 -2.39
C GLN A 76 -6.85 3.82 -3.23
N ASN A 77 -5.63 3.83 -3.78
CA ASN A 77 -5.19 4.90 -4.68
C ASN A 77 -5.96 4.86 -6.01
N ALA A 78 -6.19 3.67 -6.57
CA ALA A 78 -7.04 3.52 -7.75
C ALA A 78 -8.49 3.96 -7.46
N ALA A 79 -9.01 3.65 -6.27
CA ALA A 79 -10.33 4.08 -5.83
C ALA A 79 -10.41 5.61 -5.74
N ARG A 80 -9.49 6.25 -5.02
CA ARG A 80 -9.47 7.70 -4.85
C ARG A 80 -9.38 8.43 -6.21
N PHE A 81 -8.33 8.17 -6.98
CA PHE A 81 -8.13 8.86 -8.26
C PHE A 81 -9.19 8.51 -9.31
N GLY A 82 -9.66 7.25 -9.32
CA GLY A 82 -10.70 6.81 -10.24
C GLY A 82 -12.07 7.39 -9.89
N ALA A 83 -12.44 7.42 -8.61
CA ALA A 83 -13.70 8.01 -8.18
C ALA A 83 -13.75 9.53 -8.43
N GLU A 84 -12.65 10.26 -8.15
CA GLU A 84 -12.52 11.67 -8.50
C GLU A 84 -12.74 11.89 -10.00
N LEU A 85 -12.11 11.06 -10.84
CA LEU A 85 -12.21 11.19 -12.28
C LEU A 85 -13.61 10.82 -12.78
N ILE A 86 -14.23 9.78 -12.24
CA ILE A 86 -15.61 9.38 -12.55
C ILE A 86 -16.58 10.50 -12.16
N ALA A 87 -16.46 11.08 -10.98
CA ALA A 87 -17.35 12.15 -10.50
C ALA A 87 -17.31 13.40 -11.40
N ASN A 88 -16.19 13.66 -12.09
CA ASN A 88 -16.09 14.78 -13.03
C ASN A 88 -16.92 14.61 -14.31
N TYR A 89 -17.18 13.36 -14.74
CA TYR A 89 -17.88 13.06 -15.98
C TYR A 89 -19.27 12.47 -15.77
N TRP A 90 -19.52 11.85 -14.62
CA TRP A 90 -20.74 11.13 -14.29
C TRP A 90 -21.38 11.66 -13.01
N PRO A 91 -22.16 12.78 -13.07
CA PRO A 91 -22.93 13.26 -11.91
C PRO A 91 -23.91 12.23 -11.38
N GLN A 92 -24.36 11.32 -12.24
CA GLN A 92 -25.11 10.12 -11.89
C GLN A 92 -24.45 8.92 -12.54
N LEU A 93 -24.12 7.92 -11.72
CA LEU A 93 -23.52 6.68 -12.23
C LEU A 93 -24.51 5.92 -13.12
N PRO A 94 -24.03 5.25 -14.17
CA PRO A 94 -24.87 4.36 -14.95
C PRO A 94 -25.41 3.22 -14.09
N ILE A 95 -26.66 2.81 -14.31
CA ILE A 95 -27.41 1.91 -13.39
C ILE A 95 -26.91 0.46 -13.44
N GLN A 96 -26.29 0.04 -14.55
CA GLN A 96 -25.98 -1.37 -14.79
C GLN A 96 -24.55 -1.77 -14.45
N GLN A 97 -23.68 -0.82 -14.06
CA GLN A 97 -22.30 -1.10 -13.74
C GLN A 97 -22.14 -1.77 -12.38
N ARG A 98 -21.28 -2.77 -12.34
CA ARG A 98 -20.83 -3.39 -11.11
C ARG A 98 -19.46 -2.84 -10.73
N PHE A 99 -19.34 -2.37 -9.53
CA PHE A 99 -18.07 -1.88 -8.98
C PHE A 99 -17.47 -2.96 -8.10
N ILE A 100 -16.20 -3.31 -8.36
CA ILE A 100 -15.46 -4.32 -7.60
C ILE A 100 -14.19 -3.69 -7.05
N ALA A 101 -13.92 -3.94 -5.77
CA ALA A 101 -12.70 -3.51 -5.09
C ALA A 101 -11.86 -4.73 -4.67
N PHE A 102 -10.54 -4.54 -4.58
CA PHE A 102 -9.64 -5.61 -4.13
C PHE A 102 -9.79 -5.95 -2.65
N GLY A 103 -10.37 -5.09 -1.84
CA GLY A 103 -10.59 -5.36 -0.42
C GLY A 103 -11.50 -4.34 0.24
N GLN A 104 -11.83 -4.61 1.50
CA GLN A 104 -12.80 -3.84 2.31
C GLN A 104 -12.47 -2.35 2.38
N GLY A 105 -11.20 -1.96 2.63
CA GLY A 105 -10.81 -0.55 2.72
C GLY A 105 -10.98 0.21 1.40
N THR A 106 -10.71 -0.45 0.26
CA THR A 106 -10.95 0.11 -1.07
C THR A 106 -12.45 0.24 -1.35
N ALA A 107 -13.24 -0.77 -0.95
CA ALA A 107 -14.69 -0.77 -1.13
C ALA A 107 -15.37 0.31 -0.29
N ALA A 108 -14.97 0.49 0.97
CA ALA A 108 -15.50 1.53 1.85
C ALA A 108 -15.26 2.94 1.27
N LEU A 109 -14.04 3.19 0.80
CA LEU A 109 -13.68 4.47 0.17
C LEU A 109 -14.53 4.74 -1.10
N LEU A 110 -14.71 3.74 -1.96
CA LEU A 110 -15.55 3.88 -3.16
C LEU A 110 -17.02 4.11 -2.82
N ALA A 111 -17.56 3.38 -1.83
CA ALA A 111 -18.94 3.55 -1.39
C ALA A 111 -19.20 4.96 -0.85
N GLU A 112 -18.22 5.54 -0.13
CA GLU A 112 -18.28 6.92 0.35
C GLU A 112 -18.21 7.93 -0.81
N MET A 113 -17.25 7.77 -1.73
CA MET A 113 -17.00 8.76 -2.78
C MET A 113 -18.02 8.73 -3.91
N LEU A 114 -18.55 7.56 -4.26
CA LEU A 114 -19.44 7.37 -5.42
C LEU A 114 -20.89 7.06 -5.01
N ALA A 115 -21.20 6.92 -3.73
CA ALA A 115 -22.48 6.46 -3.20
C ALA A 115 -22.96 5.16 -3.90
N ALA A 116 -22.05 4.26 -4.26
CA ALA A 116 -22.29 3.07 -5.04
C ALA A 116 -22.15 1.80 -4.20
N LYS A 117 -22.90 0.74 -4.60
CA LYS A 117 -22.67 -0.60 -4.05
C LYS A 117 -21.38 -1.17 -4.65
N VAL A 118 -20.46 -1.60 -3.80
CA VAL A 118 -19.16 -2.14 -4.19
C VAL A 118 -19.02 -3.57 -3.68
N GLU A 119 -18.65 -4.47 -4.57
CA GLU A 119 -18.35 -5.87 -4.24
C GLU A 119 -16.86 -6.03 -3.95
N PHE A 120 -16.52 -6.85 -2.96
CA PHE A 120 -15.13 -7.15 -2.61
C PHE A 120 -15.02 -8.54 -2.00
N PRO A 121 -13.84 -9.20 -2.07
CA PRO A 121 -13.63 -10.50 -1.43
C PRO A 121 -13.55 -10.34 0.09
N VAL A 122 -14.19 -11.27 0.81
CA VAL A 122 -14.14 -11.33 2.28
C VAL A 122 -12.77 -11.84 2.74
N ASP A 123 -12.24 -12.84 2.02
CA ASP A 123 -10.96 -13.47 2.33
C ASP A 123 -9.91 -13.07 1.30
N GLY A 124 -8.95 -12.27 1.74
CA GLY A 124 -7.85 -11.78 0.91
C GLY A 124 -8.14 -10.44 0.24
N SER A 125 -7.08 -9.87 -0.37
CA SER A 125 -7.12 -8.59 -1.06
C SER A 125 -6.18 -8.58 -2.29
N ASP A 126 -6.06 -9.73 -2.94
CA ASP A 126 -5.24 -9.96 -4.12
C ASP A 126 -6.08 -10.34 -5.35
N SER A 127 -5.41 -10.52 -6.47
CA SER A 127 -6.08 -10.87 -7.73
C SER A 127 -6.81 -12.22 -7.65
N GLU A 128 -6.27 -13.18 -6.92
CA GLU A 128 -6.83 -14.50 -6.73
C GLU A 128 -8.14 -14.44 -5.92
N ALA A 129 -8.15 -13.65 -4.85
CA ALA A 129 -9.35 -13.43 -4.05
C ALA A 129 -10.46 -12.77 -4.87
N VAL A 130 -10.13 -11.72 -5.62
CA VAL A 130 -11.08 -11.02 -6.50
C VAL A 130 -11.62 -11.94 -7.60
N LEU A 131 -10.76 -12.77 -8.22
CA LEU A 131 -11.17 -13.71 -9.27
C LEU A 131 -12.13 -14.82 -8.79
N ARG A 132 -12.26 -15.04 -7.47
CA ARG A 132 -13.26 -15.97 -6.88
C ARG A 132 -14.63 -15.34 -6.69
N LEU A 133 -14.77 -14.02 -6.87
CA LEU A 133 -16.08 -13.36 -6.76
C LEU A 133 -17.05 -13.92 -7.82
N PRO A 134 -18.30 -14.23 -7.44
CA PRO A 134 -19.33 -14.72 -8.37
C PRO A 134 -19.52 -13.83 -9.59
N ALA A 135 -19.35 -12.52 -9.40
CA ALA A 135 -19.42 -11.51 -10.47
C ALA A 135 -18.43 -11.74 -11.62
N LEU A 136 -17.30 -12.38 -11.33
CA LEU A 136 -16.21 -12.60 -12.29
C LEU A 136 -16.12 -14.03 -12.82
N ASN A 137 -17.07 -14.91 -12.46
CA ASN A 137 -17.07 -16.29 -12.96
C ASN A 137 -17.58 -16.41 -14.38
N ALA A 138 -18.68 -15.73 -14.73
CA ALA A 138 -19.34 -15.78 -16.04
C ALA A 138 -19.21 -14.41 -16.73
N VAL A 139 -18.03 -14.13 -17.29
CA VAL A 139 -17.71 -12.82 -17.90
C VAL A 139 -17.49 -12.89 -19.41
N ALA A 140 -17.82 -14.00 -20.06
CA ALA A 140 -17.70 -14.12 -21.51
C ALA A 140 -18.51 -13.02 -22.23
N GLY A 141 -17.85 -12.27 -23.12
CA GLY A 141 -18.43 -11.13 -23.83
C GLY A 141 -18.58 -9.85 -23.01
N ARG A 142 -18.28 -9.85 -21.71
CA ARG A 142 -18.36 -8.67 -20.84
C ARG A 142 -17.16 -7.76 -21.05
N LYS A 143 -17.41 -6.44 -20.96
CA LYS A 143 -16.37 -5.41 -20.97
C LYS A 143 -16.02 -5.02 -19.53
N ILE A 144 -14.73 -5.09 -19.18
CA ILE A 144 -14.23 -4.86 -17.82
C ILE A 144 -13.16 -3.78 -17.87
N LEU A 145 -13.37 -2.68 -17.14
CA LEU A 145 -12.38 -1.64 -16.93
C LEU A 145 -11.64 -1.91 -15.62
N ILE A 146 -10.31 -2.01 -15.69
CA ILE A 146 -9.45 -2.21 -14.53
C ILE A 146 -8.70 -0.90 -14.25
N LEU A 147 -9.09 -0.20 -13.18
CA LEU A 147 -8.46 1.03 -12.74
C LEU A 147 -7.29 0.71 -11.82
N ARG A 148 -6.09 1.18 -12.19
CA ARG A 148 -4.83 0.77 -11.56
C ARG A 148 -3.75 1.86 -11.60
N GLY A 149 -2.61 1.60 -10.98
CA GLY A 149 -1.35 2.31 -11.23
C GLY A 149 -0.60 1.76 -12.41
N VAL A 150 0.30 2.54 -12.98
CA VAL A 150 1.21 2.14 -14.07
C VAL A 150 2.02 0.91 -13.66
N GLY A 151 2.19 -0.05 -14.58
CA GLY A 151 3.03 -1.23 -14.38
C GLY A 151 2.49 -2.28 -13.40
N GLY A 152 1.18 -2.27 -13.10
CA GLY A 152 0.56 -3.26 -12.22
C GLY A 152 0.57 -4.68 -12.81
N ARG A 153 0.23 -5.68 -11.98
CA ARG A 153 0.23 -7.10 -12.37
C ARG A 153 -0.81 -7.38 -13.46
N GLU A 154 -0.43 -8.21 -14.43
CA GLU A 154 -1.28 -8.59 -15.57
C GLU A 154 -2.22 -9.78 -15.27
N HIS A 155 -2.00 -10.49 -14.17
CA HIS A 155 -2.66 -11.74 -13.84
C HIS A 155 -4.20 -11.66 -13.86
N LEU A 156 -4.77 -10.58 -13.31
CA LEU A 156 -6.21 -10.36 -13.30
C LEU A 156 -6.78 -10.29 -14.72
N ALA A 157 -6.25 -9.40 -15.56
CA ALA A 157 -6.74 -9.20 -16.93
C ALA A 157 -6.54 -10.45 -17.79
N GLN A 158 -5.37 -11.09 -17.70
CA GLN A 158 -5.09 -12.32 -18.42
C GLN A 158 -6.08 -13.44 -18.05
N THR A 159 -6.44 -13.55 -16.78
CA THR A 159 -7.39 -14.58 -16.33
C THR A 159 -8.81 -14.23 -16.77
N LEU A 160 -9.24 -12.97 -16.71
CA LEU A 160 -10.54 -12.52 -17.19
C LEU A 160 -10.65 -12.69 -18.71
N SER A 161 -9.60 -12.36 -19.46
CA SER A 161 -9.55 -12.58 -20.91
C SER A 161 -9.66 -14.07 -21.26
N ARG A 162 -9.00 -14.96 -20.51
CA ARG A 162 -9.17 -16.42 -20.68
C ARG A 162 -10.59 -16.90 -20.37
N ARG A 163 -11.34 -16.16 -19.52
CA ARG A 163 -12.78 -16.39 -19.28
C ARG A 163 -13.68 -15.77 -20.35
N GLY A 164 -13.09 -15.17 -21.40
CA GLY A 164 -13.81 -14.58 -22.53
C GLY A 164 -14.24 -13.13 -22.35
N ALA A 165 -13.73 -12.40 -21.36
CA ALA A 165 -13.98 -10.98 -21.17
C ALA A 165 -13.08 -10.12 -22.05
N PHE A 166 -13.56 -8.92 -22.40
CA PHE A 166 -12.76 -7.83 -22.97
C PHE A 166 -12.29 -6.93 -21.83
N THR A 167 -10.97 -6.83 -21.62
CA THR A 167 -10.40 -6.08 -20.51
C THR A 167 -9.63 -4.85 -20.99
N ASP A 168 -9.89 -3.72 -20.36
CA ASP A 168 -9.18 -2.46 -20.55
C ASP A 168 -8.52 -2.00 -19.25
N TYR A 169 -7.39 -1.29 -19.35
CA TYR A 169 -6.75 -0.64 -18.22
C TYR A 169 -6.99 0.87 -18.24
N GLY A 170 -7.35 1.43 -17.09
CA GLY A 170 -7.29 2.87 -16.81
C GLY A 170 -6.16 3.12 -15.81
N GLU A 171 -5.01 3.56 -16.29
CA GLU A 171 -3.89 3.91 -15.45
C GLU A 171 -4.07 5.33 -14.91
N LEU A 172 -3.97 5.50 -13.58
CA LEU A 172 -4.35 6.73 -12.88
C LEU A 172 -3.20 7.38 -12.13
N TYR A 173 -2.24 6.57 -11.70
CA TYR A 173 -1.12 7.01 -10.86
C TYR A 173 0.11 6.14 -11.14
N ARG A 174 1.27 6.62 -10.71
CA ARG A 174 2.50 5.83 -10.67
C ARG A 174 3.10 5.82 -9.28
N ARG A 175 3.91 4.82 -9.02
CA ARG A 175 4.78 4.78 -7.86
C ARG A 175 6.13 5.33 -8.28
N GLU A 176 6.65 6.25 -7.51
CA GLU A 176 7.93 6.90 -7.75
C GLU A 176 8.81 6.75 -6.52
N VAL A 177 10.07 6.38 -6.71
CA VAL A 177 11.05 6.44 -5.63
C VAL A 177 11.28 7.91 -5.30
N GLN A 178 11.03 8.26 -4.04
CA GLN A 178 11.25 9.63 -3.58
C GLN A 178 12.74 9.88 -3.39
N GLN A 179 13.25 10.91 -4.03
CA GLN A 179 14.64 11.32 -3.87
C GLN A 179 14.82 12.02 -2.53
N HIS A 180 15.85 11.63 -1.79
CA HIS A 180 16.23 12.22 -0.53
C HIS A 180 17.70 12.65 -0.60
N ASP A 181 18.03 13.77 0.05
CA ASP A 181 19.43 14.09 0.35
C ASP A 181 19.93 13.16 1.44
N GLY A 182 20.66 12.12 1.05
CA GLY A 182 21.14 11.09 1.96
C GLY A 182 22.03 11.62 3.07
N SER A 183 22.79 12.69 2.84
CA SER A 183 23.64 13.32 3.86
C SER A 183 22.81 14.03 4.94
N HIS A 184 21.75 14.71 4.51
CA HIS A 184 20.81 15.36 5.44
C HIS A 184 20.04 14.32 6.26
N VAL A 185 19.52 13.30 5.60
CA VAL A 185 18.83 12.17 6.27
C VAL A 185 19.75 11.49 7.28
N ALA A 186 21.00 11.20 6.92
CA ALA A 186 21.97 10.58 7.82
C ALA A 186 22.20 11.42 9.11
N THR A 187 22.30 12.72 8.96
CA THR A 187 22.45 13.64 10.08
C THR A 187 21.21 13.61 10.98
N GLU A 188 20.03 13.77 10.40
CA GLU A 188 18.77 13.75 11.14
C GLU A 188 18.56 12.44 11.92
N LEU A 189 18.79 11.28 11.28
CA LEU A 189 18.62 9.98 11.93
C LEU A 189 19.58 9.77 13.10
N ARG A 190 20.83 10.24 13.00
CA ARG A 190 21.80 10.20 14.10
C ARG A 190 21.40 11.10 15.26
N ASP A 191 21.05 12.35 14.99
CA ASP A 191 20.70 13.35 16.00
C ASP A 191 19.43 12.93 16.79
N ARG A 192 18.54 12.20 16.16
CA ARG A 192 17.28 11.74 16.77
C ARG A 192 17.39 10.40 17.49
N GLY A 193 18.52 9.71 17.44
CA GLY A 193 18.74 8.45 18.14
C GLY A 193 17.84 7.31 17.64
N LEU A 194 17.87 7.06 16.33
CA LEU A 194 17.06 6.02 15.68
C LEU A 194 17.23 4.65 16.35
N SER A 195 16.13 3.94 16.59
CA SER A 195 16.09 2.64 17.25
C SER A 195 15.70 1.47 16.35
N ALA A 196 14.79 1.68 15.38
CA ALA A 196 14.38 0.67 14.41
C ALA A 196 13.83 1.31 13.13
N VAL A 197 13.79 0.51 12.07
CA VAL A 197 13.25 0.90 10.75
C VAL A 197 12.08 -0.02 10.38
N THR A 198 11.03 0.54 9.79
CA THR A 198 9.92 -0.23 9.22
C THR A 198 9.84 -0.05 7.71
N VAL A 199 9.75 -1.15 6.95
CA VAL A 199 9.41 -1.15 5.52
C VAL A 199 8.17 -2.00 5.27
N HIS A 200 7.30 -1.57 4.35
CA HIS A 200 5.99 -2.18 4.15
C HIS A 200 5.87 -2.93 2.80
N SER A 201 6.93 -2.90 1.99
CA SER A 201 6.99 -3.58 0.69
C SER A 201 8.41 -3.85 0.25
N GLY A 202 8.61 -4.79 -0.71
CA GLY A 202 9.90 -5.00 -1.33
C GLY A 202 10.40 -3.80 -2.14
N GLU A 203 9.48 -3.00 -2.69
CA GLU A 203 9.80 -1.76 -3.40
C GLU A 203 10.38 -0.70 -2.44
N SER A 204 9.75 -0.52 -1.27
CA SER A 204 10.29 0.37 -0.22
C SER A 204 11.63 -0.15 0.32
N LEU A 205 11.81 -1.47 0.41
CA LEU A 205 13.09 -2.06 0.81
C LEU A 205 14.20 -1.77 -0.21
N ALA A 206 13.90 -1.90 -1.51
CA ALA A 206 14.88 -1.61 -2.55
C ALA A 206 15.31 -0.13 -2.52
N ALA A 207 14.34 0.79 -2.41
CA ALA A 207 14.61 2.23 -2.28
C ALA A 207 15.40 2.56 -1.01
N LEU A 208 15.12 1.89 0.12
CA LEU A 208 15.92 2.02 1.35
C LEU A 208 17.34 1.52 1.12
N GLY A 209 17.52 0.38 0.45
CA GLY A 209 18.82 -0.22 0.16
C GLY A 209 19.73 0.71 -0.65
N GLU A 210 19.19 1.39 -1.66
CA GLU A 210 19.92 2.38 -2.45
C GLU A 210 20.39 3.56 -1.58
N LEU A 211 19.50 4.08 -0.73
CA LEU A 211 19.81 5.19 0.17
C LEU A 211 20.85 4.80 1.23
N VAL A 212 20.71 3.59 1.82
CA VAL A 212 21.61 3.05 2.85
C VAL A 212 23.00 2.79 2.26
N GLY A 213 23.06 2.15 1.10
CA GLY A 213 24.34 1.83 0.44
C GLY A 213 25.18 3.07 0.13
N ALA A 214 24.55 4.21 -0.12
CA ALA A 214 25.24 5.46 -0.42
C ALA A 214 25.62 6.28 0.83
N HIS A 215 24.78 6.31 1.89
CA HIS A 215 24.91 7.32 2.96
C HIS A 215 24.62 6.83 4.38
N LEU A 216 24.00 5.69 4.58
CA LEU A 216 23.38 5.28 5.86
C LEU A 216 23.81 3.88 6.31
N HIS A 217 25.11 3.55 6.23
CA HIS A 217 25.62 2.22 6.54
C HIS A 217 25.27 1.73 7.96
N GLU A 218 25.07 2.65 8.91
CA GLU A 218 24.64 2.33 10.27
C GLU A 218 23.27 1.63 10.33
N LEU A 219 22.38 1.84 9.34
CA LEU A 219 21.08 1.19 9.28
C LEU A 219 21.18 -0.33 9.06
N PHE A 220 22.28 -0.84 8.50
CA PHE A 220 22.46 -2.30 8.34
C PHE A 220 22.48 -3.05 9.69
N THR A 221 22.88 -2.40 10.76
CA THR A 221 22.91 -2.98 12.12
C THR A 221 21.65 -2.73 12.93
N MET A 222 20.78 -1.84 12.47
CA MET A 222 19.52 -1.51 13.14
C MET A 222 18.48 -2.62 12.94
N PRO A 223 17.56 -2.81 13.89
CA PRO A 223 16.38 -3.65 13.67
C PRO A 223 15.56 -3.15 12.49
N LEU A 224 15.32 -4.02 11.52
CA LEU A 224 14.48 -3.77 10.35
C LEU A 224 13.25 -4.65 10.41
N VAL A 225 12.06 -4.06 10.52
CA VAL A 225 10.78 -4.77 10.47
C VAL A 225 10.25 -4.78 9.04
N VAL A 226 9.94 -5.97 8.54
CA VAL A 226 9.49 -6.23 7.17
C VAL A 226 8.19 -7.02 7.14
N PRO A 227 7.36 -6.92 6.06
CA PRO A 227 6.01 -7.47 6.07
C PRO A 227 5.91 -8.97 5.78
N SER A 228 6.97 -9.61 5.27
CA SER A 228 6.90 -11.02 4.85
C SER A 228 8.28 -11.66 4.78
N GLU A 229 8.32 -13.00 4.78
CA GLU A 229 9.58 -13.73 4.67
C GLU A 229 10.29 -13.45 3.33
N ARG A 230 9.57 -13.29 2.24
CA ARG A 230 10.16 -12.90 0.95
C ARG A 230 10.94 -11.58 1.06
N VAL A 231 10.38 -10.58 1.73
CA VAL A 231 11.05 -9.28 1.93
C VAL A 231 12.18 -9.41 2.94
N ALA A 232 12.06 -10.30 3.94
CA ALA A 232 13.13 -10.58 4.90
C ALA A 232 14.36 -11.20 4.24
N VAL A 233 14.17 -12.15 3.32
CA VAL A 233 15.27 -12.71 2.52
C VAL A 233 15.96 -11.62 1.71
N GLN A 234 15.21 -10.80 0.99
CA GLN A 234 15.75 -9.68 0.23
C GLN A 234 16.53 -8.67 1.11
N ALA A 235 16.03 -8.39 2.32
CA ALA A 235 16.71 -7.50 3.25
C ALA A 235 18.07 -8.05 3.72
N ARG A 236 18.15 -9.35 4.01
CA ARG A 236 19.42 -10.01 4.37
C ARG A 236 20.41 -10.03 3.20
N GLU A 237 19.94 -10.25 1.99
CA GLU A 237 20.75 -10.17 0.76
C GLU A 237 21.33 -8.76 0.52
N LEU A 238 20.58 -7.71 0.90
CA LEU A 238 21.04 -6.32 0.89
C LEU A 238 22.03 -5.98 2.01
N GLY A 239 22.25 -6.88 3.00
CA GLY A 239 23.22 -6.71 4.08
C GLY A 239 22.62 -6.30 5.44
N PHE A 240 21.27 -6.24 5.59
CA PHE A 240 20.65 -5.97 6.89
C PHE A 240 20.84 -7.16 7.84
N LEU A 241 21.41 -6.89 9.03
CA LEU A 241 21.81 -7.94 9.98
C LEU A 241 20.67 -8.35 10.94
N ARG A 242 19.75 -7.44 11.26
CA ARG A 242 18.69 -7.65 12.26
C ARG A 242 17.31 -7.51 11.63
N VAL A 243 16.90 -8.52 10.87
CA VAL A 243 15.64 -8.51 10.11
C VAL A 243 14.54 -9.27 10.86
N HIS A 244 13.40 -8.61 11.08
CA HIS A 244 12.24 -9.14 11.80
C HIS A 244 11.03 -9.17 10.87
N ASN A 245 10.51 -10.36 10.62
CA ASN A 245 9.31 -10.56 9.80
C ASN A 245 8.05 -10.35 10.66
N ALA A 246 7.22 -9.38 10.29
CA ALA A 246 5.95 -9.08 10.98
C ALA A 246 4.81 -10.04 10.58
N GLY A 247 4.95 -10.79 9.48
CA GLY A 247 3.90 -11.67 8.96
C GLY A 247 2.80 -10.94 8.17
N GLY A 248 2.89 -9.62 8.02
CA GLY A 248 1.98 -8.79 7.22
C GLY A 248 2.38 -7.32 7.23
N ALA A 249 1.84 -6.55 6.27
CA ALA A 249 2.11 -5.11 6.12
C ALA A 249 1.13 -4.23 6.93
N GLY A 250 0.17 -4.82 7.62
CA GLY A 250 -0.81 -4.10 8.46
C GLY A 250 -0.14 -3.51 9.70
N ASP A 251 -0.64 -2.35 10.14
CA ASP A 251 -0.05 -1.59 11.23
C ASP A 251 0.02 -2.39 12.53
N GLU A 252 -1.00 -3.20 12.85
CA GLU A 252 -1.02 -4.06 14.04
C GLU A 252 0.10 -5.10 14.03
N MET A 253 0.34 -5.74 12.87
CA MET A 253 1.39 -6.75 12.73
C MET A 253 2.79 -6.14 12.80
N MET A 254 2.98 -4.99 12.13
CA MET A 254 4.23 -4.24 12.17
C MET A 254 4.55 -3.76 13.59
N LEU A 255 3.54 -3.26 14.32
CA LEU A 255 3.67 -2.83 15.70
C LEU A 255 3.98 -3.99 16.64
N ALA A 256 3.29 -5.13 16.51
CA ALA A 256 3.57 -6.32 17.33
C ALA A 256 5.01 -6.82 17.13
N ALA A 257 5.54 -6.74 15.91
CA ALA A 257 6.94 -7.07 15.65
C ALA A 257 7.91 -6.09 16.33
N LEU A 258 7.62 -4.78 16.31
CA LEU A 258 8.39 -3.77 17.07
C LEU A 258 8.35 -4.04 18.57
N GLU A 259 7.18 -4.29 19.14
CA GLU A 259 7.04 -4.60 20.58
C GLU A 259 7.85 -5.84 20.97
N LYS A 260 7.86 -6.88 20.12
CA LYS A 260 8.62 -8.10 20.37
C LYS A 260 10.13 -7.86 20.43
N ILE A 261 10.67 -6.95 19.62
CA ILE A 261 12.09 -6.59 19.63
C ILE A 261 12.48 -6.03 21.00
N TYR A 262 11.66 -5.16 21.56
CA TYR A 262 11.97 -4.44 22.80
C TYR A 262 11.45 -5.12 24.08
N SER A 263 10.55 -6.09 23.97
CA SER A 263 10.11 -6.90 25.12
C SER A 263 11.09 -8.03 25.48
N SER A 264 11.94 -8.46 24.55
CA SER A 264 12.89 -9.57 24.73
C SER A 264 14.21 -9.16 25.40
N GLY A 265 14.35 -7.91 25.82
CA GLY A 265 15.56 -7.31 26.42
C GLY A 265 15.50 -7.07 27.93
N HIS A 266 14.55 -7.72 28.64
CA HIS A 266 14.44 -7.64 30.10
C HIS A 266 14.59 -9.02 30.72
#